data_059815dbf2869dc43f29df71f911a73e
#
_entry.id   059815dbf2869dc43f29df71f911a73e
#
_cell.length_a   1.000
_cell.length_b   1.000
_cell.length_c   1.000
_cell.angle_alpha   90.00
_cell.angle_beta   90.00
_cell.angle_gamma   90.00
#
_symmetry.space_group_name_H-M   'P 1'
#
loop_
_entity.id
_entity.type
_entity.pdbx_description
1 polymer ?
#
loop_
_entity_poly.entity_id
_entity_poly.type
_entity_poly.pdbx_seq_one_letter_code
_entity_poly.pdbx_strand_id
1 'polypeptide(L)'
;MEVFLNRLQKAHNLCPGCPSPKVINRFFDDLLGILFPEHSSEALKDKGSLELKFSELKLQLQKILTMNVALHNGNGEDLANQFFEKLEEEVYNKLHEDLDAMYKGDPAAKSKTEVIRCYPGFYAISAYRVAHLLHRLGISLIPRMITEYAHSKTGVDIHPGAMIGRFFCIDHATGIVIGETTLVGDRVKIYQGVTLG
;
A
#
# COMPACT_ATOMS: atom_id res chain seq x y z
N MET A 1 38.93 12.81 -7.88
CA MET A 1 38.05 12.89 -6.69
C MET A 1 37.11 14.10 -6.76
N GLU A 2 37.62 15.30 -6.97
CA GLU A 2 36.84 16.55 -7.00
C GLU A 2 35.72 16.54 -8.06
N VAL A 3 35.99 16.14 -9.29
CA VAL A 3 34.99 16.01 -10.36
C VAL A 3 33.86 15.03 -9.96
N PHE A 4 34.20 13.95 -9.28
CA PHE A 4 33.21 12.98 -8.79
C PHE A 4 32.33 13.58 -7.68
N LEU A 5 32.93 14.27 -6.71
CA LEU A 5 32.21 14.96 -5.64
C LEU A 5 31.26 16.04 -6.17
N ASN A 6 31.71 16.81 -7.17
CA ASN A 6 30.86 17.82 -7.83
C ASN A 6 29.65 17.18 -8.55
N ARG A 7 29.83 15.98 -9.16
CA ARG A 7 28.72 15.23 -9.76
C ARG A 7 27.73 14.72 -8.70
N LEU A 8 28.23 14.20 -7.57
CA LEU A 8 27.40 13.78 -6.45
C LEU A 8 26.60 14.95 -5.88
N GLN A 9 27.27 16.09 -5.64
CA GLN A 9 26.61 17.28 -5.12
C GLN A 9 25.46 17.76 -6.05
N LYS A 10 25.70 17.76 -7.38
CA LYS A 10 24.64 18.07 -8.35
C LYS A 10 23.47 17.10 -8.25
N ALA A 11 23.73 15.79 -8.12
CA ALA A 11 22.68 14.79 -7.99
C ALA A 11 21.86 15.00 -6.69
N HIS A 12 22.53 15.29 -5.57
CA HIS A 12 21.85 15.61 -4.31
C HIS A 12 21.00 16.88 -4.40
N ASN A 13 21.48 17.91 -5.12
CA ASN A 13 20.73 19.15 -5.31
C ASN A 13 19.51 18.99 -6.23
N LEU A 14 19.54 18.00 -7.14
CA LEU A 14 18.43 17.71 -8.05
C LEU A 14 17.34 16.83 -7.41
N CYS A 15 17.61 16.24 -6.25
CA CYS A 15 16.64 15.39 -5.53
C CYS A 15 16.27 15.94 -4.14
N PRO A 16 15.95 17.23 -3.99
CA PRO A 16 15.76 17.81 -2.65
C PRO A 16 14.43 17.48 -1.98
N GLY A 17 13.49 16.86 -2.69
CA GLY A 17 12.12 16.68 -2.21
C GLY A 17 11.55 15.27 -2.35
N CYS A 18 12.33 14.28 -2.81
CA CYS A 18 11.80 12.91 -2.89
C CYS A 18 11.75 12.26 -1.50
N PRO A 19 10.59 11.73 -1.08
CA PRO A 19 10.52 11.02 0.18
C PRO A 19 11.40 9.75 0.12
N SER A 20 12.15 9.50 1.19
CA SER A 20 12.94 8.27 1.29
C SER A 20 12.02 7.04 1.22
N PRO A 21 12.38 5.97 0.48
CA PRO A 21 11.63 4.71 0.50
C PRO A 21 11.35 4.21 1.92
N LYS A 22 12.30 4.36 2.85
CA LYS A 22 12.12 3.97 4.25
C LYS A 22 10.97 4.71 4.95
N VAL A 23 10.76 5.98 4.62
CA VAL A 23 9.66 6.79 5.21
C VAL A 23 8.31 6.29 4.68
N ILE A 24 8.23 6.00 3.38
CA ILE A 24 6.99 5.50 2.76
C ILE A 24 6.67 4.08 3.23
N ASN A 25 7.68 3.20 3.29
CA ASN A 25 7.51 1.83 3.77
C ASN A 25 7.01 1.82 5.22
N ARG A 26 7.59 2.66 6.08
CA ARG A 26 7.16 2.81 7.47
C ARG A 26 5.72 3.32 7.57
N PHE A 27 5.37 4.34 6.79
CA PHE A 27 3.99 4.84 6.74
C PHE A 27 3.01 3.72 6.39
N PHE A 28 3.32 2.91 5.37
CA PHE A 28 2.48 1.78 4.98
C PHE A 28 2.39 0.71 6.07
N ASP A 29 3.53 0.30 6.66
CA ASP A 29 3.55 -0.71 7.72
C ASP A 29 2.77 -0.23 8.97
N ASP A 30 2.92 1.05 9.36
CA ASP A 30 2.18 1.65 10.48
C ASP A 30 0.67 1.73 10.18
N LEU A 31 0.28 2.11 8.95
CA LEU A 31 -1.12 2.13 8.51
C LEU A 31 -1.73 0.73 8.53
N LEU A 32 -1.03 -0.25 7.96
CA LEU A 32 -1.49 -1.64 7.94
C LEU A 32 -1.65 -2.19 9.36
N GLY A 33 -0.74 -1.82 10.29
CA GLY A 33 -0.81 -2.20 11.69
C GLY A 33 -2.01 -1.62 12.45
N ILE A 34 -2.52 -0.45 12.03
CA ILE A 34 -3.78 0.10 12.59
C ILE A 34 -4.99 -0.62 12.00
N LEU A 35 -5.01 -0.86 10.69
CA LEU A 35 -6.13 -1.51 10.02
C LEU A 35 -6.26 -2.99 10.42
N PHE A 36 -5.13 -3.66 10.62
CA PHE A 36 -5.05 -5.07 11.00
C PHE A 36 -4.03 -5.24 12.14
N PRO A 37 -4.50 -5.34 13.40
CA PRO A 37 -3.63 -5.42 14.58
C PRO A 37 -2.69 -6.62 14.56
N GLU A 38 -2.96 -7.62 13.72
CA GLU A 38 -2.07 -8.75 13.47
C GLU A 38 -0.71 -8.36 12.88
N HIS A 39 -0.62 -7.19 12.23
CA HIS A 39 0.61 -6.60 11.70
C HIS A 39 1.25 -5.61 12.67
N SER A 40 0.57 -5.25 13.77
CA SER A 40 1.12 -4.31 14.75
C SER A 40 2.02 -5.01 15.78
N SER A 41 3.09 -4.33 16.17
CA SER A 41 3.88 -4.67 17.37
C SER A 41 3.28 -4.14 18.66
N GLU A 42 2.32 -3.20 18.57
CA GLU A 42 1.68 -2.52 19.70
C GLU A 42 0.20 -2.86 19.75
N ALA A 43 -0.32 -3.13 20.95
CA ALA A 43 -1.74 -3.35 21.15
C ALA A 43 -2.43 -2.04 21.51
N LEU A 44 -3.16 -1.45 20.56
CA LEU A 44 -4.01 -0.29 20.78
C LEU A 44 -5.36 -0.75 21.36
N LYS A 45 -5.50 -0.72 22.70
CA LYS A 45 -6.65 -1.34 23.39
C LYS A 45 -7.82 -0.38 23.65
N ASP A 46 -7.60 0.91 23.53
CA ASP A 46 -8.62 1.92 23.77
C ASP A 46 -8.80 2.84 22.56
N LYS A 47 -9.99 3.44 22.47
CA LYS A 47 -10.36 4.32 21.36
C LYS A 47 -9.46 5.55 21.27
N GLY A 48 -9.04 6.13 22.40
CA GLY A 48 -8.20 7.33 22.42
C GLY A 48 -6.82 7.06 21.83
N SER A 49 -6.21 5.93 22.16
CA SER A 49 -4.93 5.50 21.56
C SER A 49 -5.05 5.28 20.03
N LEU A 50 -6.17 4.70 19.57
CA LEU A 50 -6.45 4.56 18.14
C LEU A 50 -6.61 5.91 17.44
N GLU A 51 -7.39 6.83 18.01
CA GLU A 51 -7.61 8.18 17.48
C GLU A 51 -6.29 8.97 17.39
N LEU A 52 -5.45 8.87 18.41
CA LEU A 52 -4.14 9.51 18.43
C LEU A 52 -3.26 8.96 17.29
N LYS A 53 -3.14 7.64 17.19
CA LYS A 53 -2.30 7.00 16.19
C LYS A 53 -2.79 7.28 14.75
N PHE A 54 -4.11 7.29 14.56
CA PHE A 54 -4.73 7.66 13.28
C PHE A 54 -4.42 9.11 12.89
N SER A 55 -4.48 10.03 13.87
CA SER A 55 -4.12 11.44 13.67
C SER A 55 -2.63 11.62 13.36
N GLU A 56 -1.74 10.87 14.02
CA GLU A 56 -0.30 10.87 13.71
C GLU A 56 -0.02 10.44 12.28
N LEU A 57 -0.66 9.36 11.80
CA LEU A 57 -0.51 8.91 10.42
C LEU A 57 -1.02 9.92 9.40
N LYS A 58 -2.15 10.57 9.70
CA LYS A 58 -2.69 11.63 8.85
C LYS A 58 -1.71 12.79 8.73
N LEU A 59 -1.15 13.26 9.85
CA LEU A 59 -0.12 14.29 9.87
C LEU A 59 1.17 13.86 9.15
N GLN A 60 1.54 12.59 9.26
CA GLN A 60 2.70 12.04 8.54
C GLN A 60 2.48 12.10 7.02
N LEU A 61 1.33 11.64 6.53
CA LEU A 61 1.01 11.72 5.09
C LEU A 61 0.95 13.17 4.61
N GLN A 62 0.28 14.05 5.36
CA GLN A 62 0.24 15.49 5.09
C GLN A 62 1.64 16.07 4.95
N LYS A 63 2.54 15.79 5.89
CA LYS A 63 3.93 16.25 5.85
C LYS A 63 4.68 15.71 4.64
N ILE A 64 4.53 14.43 4.32
CA ILE A 64 5.14 13.79 3.14
C ILE A 64 4.69 14.54 1.87
N LEU A 65 3.40 14.78 1.70
CA LEU A 65 2.85 15.41 0.50
C LEU A 65 3.23 16.90 0.42
N THR A 66 3.12 17.64 1.53
CA THR A 66 3.46 19.08 1.56
C THR A 66 4.94 19.33 1.25
N MET A 67 5.83 18.45 1.69
CA MET A 67 7.26 18.57 1.39
C MET A 67 7.63 18.13 -0.03
N ASN A 68 6.73 17.47 -0.75
CA ASN A 68 6.99 16.84 -2.05
C ASN A 68 5.94 17.26 -3.09
N VAL A 69 5.73 18.56 -3.23
CA VAL A 69 4.71 19.16 -4.13
C VAL A 69 4.83 18.73 -5.59
N ALA A 70 6.01 18.31 -6.03
CA ALA A 70 6.21 17.80 -7.40
C ALA A 70 5.55 16.43 -7.65
N LEU A 71 5.09 15.73 -6.59
CA LEU A 71 4.47 14.42 -6.69
C LEU A 71 2.95 14.47 -6.89
N HIS A 72 2.34 15.65 -6.90
CA HIS A 72 0.89 15.82 -7.06
C HIS A 72 0.55 17.23 -7.59
N ASN A 73 -0.67 17.37 -8.10
CA ASN A 73 -1.19 18.65 -8.62
C ASN A 73 -2.13 19.36 -7.63
N GLY A 74 -2.20 18.93 -6.37
CA GLY A 74 -3.12 19.46 -5.37
C GLY A 74 -2.42 20.05 -4.16
N ASN A 75 -3.21 20.36 -3.13
CA ASN A 75 -2.71 20.71 -1.81
C ASN A 75 -2.44 19.43 -1.01
N GLY A 76 -1.24 19.29 -0.45
CA GLY A 76 -0.83 18.09 0.29
C GLY A 76 -1.70 17.79 1.52
N GLU A 77 -2.21 18.83 2.21
CA GLU A 77 -3.14 18.67 3.33
C GLU A 77 -4.50 18.15 2.86
N ASP A 78 -5.07 18.73 1.80
CA ASP A 78 -6.35 18.32 1.24
C ASP A 78 -6.29 16.89 0.71
N LEU A 79 -5.19 16.48 0.07
CA LEU A 79 -4.99 15.12 -0.42
C LEU A 79 -4.88 14.11 0.72
N ALA A 80 -4.17 14.47 1.80
CA ALA A 80 -4.12 13.63 3.00
C ALA A 80 -5.51 13.49 3.64
N ASN A 81 -6.28 14.58 3.74
CA ASN A 81 -7.65 14.56 4.23
C ASN A 81 -8.53 13.63 3.39
N GLN A 82 -8.53 13.78 2.05
CA GLN A 82 -9.30 12.96 1.13
C GLN A 82 -8.91 11.46 1.21
N PHE A 83 -7.62 11.17 1.39
CA PHE A 83 -7.16 9.80 1.57
C PHE A 83 -7.79 9.15 2.81
N PHE A 84 -7.71 9.84 3.97
CA PHE A 84 -8.23 9.29 5.22
C PHE A 84 -9.77 9.26 5.28
N GLU A 85 -10.47 10.18 4.61
CA GLU A 85 -11.92 10.16 4.45
C GLU A 85 -12.42 8.95 3.64
N LYS A 86 -11.64 8.54 2.63
CA LYS A 86 -11.98 7.40 1.76
C LYS A 86 -11.42 6.07 2.24
N LEU A 87 -10.56 6.07 3.26
CA LEU A 87 -9.80 4.90 3.70
C LEU A 87 -10.71 3.73 4.11
N GLU A 88 -11.82 4.00 4.81
CA GLU A 88 -12.75 2.96 5.25
C GLU A 88 -13.39 2.26 4.05
N GLU A 89 -13.98 3.02 3.14
CA GLU A 89 -14.74 2.45 2.01
C GLU A 89 -13.83 1.84 0.95
N GLU A 90 -12.76 2.57 0.55
CA GLU A 90 -11.93 2.20 -0.59
C GLU A 90 -10.81 1.22 -0.25
N VAL A 91 -10.43 1.10 1.03
CA VAL A 91 -9.34 0.22 1.46
C VAL A 91 -9.82 -0.81 2.47
N TYR A 92 -10.27 -0.39 3.66
CA TYR A 92 -10.55 -1.29 4.78
C TYR A 92 -11.66 -2.30 4.46
N ASN A 93 -12.81 -1.83 3.95
CA ASN A 93 -13.93 -2.70 3.60
C ASN A 93 -13.58 -3.66 2.46
N LYS A 94 -12.85 -3.19 1.44
CA LYS A 94 -12.39 -4.04 0.34
C LYS A 94 -11.39 -5.10 0.81
N LEU A 95 -10.49 -4.75 1.75
CA LEU A 95 -9.54 -5.72 2.31
C LEU A 95 -10.24 -6.80 3.15
N HIS A 96 -11.32 -6.47 3.85
CA HIS A 96 -12.14 -7.47 4.53
C HIS A 96 -12.83 -8.43 3.57
N GLU A 97 -13.26 -7.94 2.41
CA GLU A 97 -13.82 -8.77 1.34
C GLU A 97 -12.78 -9.67 0.69
N ASP A 98 -11.58 -9.12 0.42
CA ASP A 98 -10.45 -9.88 -0.12
C ASP A 98 -9.99 -10.97 0.89
N LEU A 99 -9.96 -10.62 2.19
CA LEU A 99 -9.69 -11.55 3.28
C LEU A 99 -10.71 -12.70 3.32
N ASP A 100 -12.00 -12.36 3.19
CA ASP A 100 -13.07 -13.35 3.14
C ASP A 100 -12.93 -14.28 1.94
N ALA A 101 -12.57 -13.75 0.77
CA ALA A 101 -12.34 -14.52 -0.43
C ALA A 101 -11.14 -15.47 -0.29
N MET A 102 -10.03 -15.00 0.29
CA MET A 102 -8.84 -15.82 0.53
C MET A 102 -9.11 -16.92 1.56
N TYR A 103 -9.76 -16.60 2.70
CA TYR A 103 -10.09 -17.57 3.74
C TYR A 103 -11.04 -18.68 3.25
N LYS A 104 -12.06 -18.30 2.45
CA LYS A 104 -13.00 -19.28 1.87
C LYS A 104 -12.42 -20.02 0.67
N GLY A 105 -11.47 -19.38 -0.03
CA GLY A 105 -10.85 -19.92 -1.22
C GLY A 105 -9.76 -20.96 -0.98
N ASP A 106 -9.23 -21.03 0.24
CA ASP A 106 -8.18 -21.97 0.64
C ASP A 106 -8.69 -22.94 1.73
N PRO A 107 -8.94 -24.22 1.38
CA PRO A 107 -9.35 -25.22 2.35
C PRO A 107 -8.33 -25.48 3.49
N ALA A 108 -7.06 -25.10 3.29
CA ALA A 108 -6.01 -25.27 4.28
C ALA A 108 -6.00 -24.16 5.34
N ALA A 109 -6.62 -23.01 5.07
CA ALA A 109 -6.67 -21.87 5.98
C ALA A 109 -7.44 -22.20 7.27
N LYS A 110 -6.80 -22.05 8.43
CA LYS A 110 -7.40 -22.36 9.74
C LYS A 110 -8.19 -21.18 10.34
N SER A 111 -7.80 -19.96 10.00
CA SER A 111 -8.42 -18.74 10.49
C SER A 111 -8.11 -17.53 9.60
N LYS A 112 -8.93 -16.47 9.71
CA LYS A 112 -8.62 -15.20 9.07
C LYS A 112 -7.33 -14.57 9.59
N THR A 113 -7.03 -14.75 10.89
CA THR A 113 -5.76 -14.30 11.49
C THR A 113 -4.55 -14.96 10.84
N GLU A 114 -4.65 -16.25 10.46
CA GLU A 114 -3.60 -16.94 9.71
C GLU A 114 -3.41 -16.32 8.32
N VAL A 115 -4.49 -16.05 7.61
CA VAL A 115 -4.42 -15.38 6.29
C VAL A 115 -3.75 -14.02 6.42
N ILE A 116 -4.16 -13.19 7.40
CA ILE A 116 -3.60 -11.86 7.60
C ILE A 116 -2.09 -11.95 7.90
N ARG A 117 -1.67 -12.87 8.77
CA ARG A 117 -0.28 -12.95 9.24
C ARG A 117 0.67 -13.67 8.28
N CYS A 118 0.17 -14.64 7.52
CA CYS A 118 1.03 -15.61 6.84
C CYS A 118 0.91 -15.57 5.31
N TYR A 119 -0.20 -15.06 4.75
CA TYR A 119 -0.40 -15.13 3.31
C TYR A 119 0.23 -13.93 2.60
N PRO A 120 1.22 -14.18 1.72
CA PRO A 120 1.85 -13.10 0.95
C PRO A 120 0.84 -12.39 0.03
N GLY A 121 -0.19 -13.11 -0.44
CA GLY A 121 -1.28 -12.54 -1.24
C GLY A 121 -2.06 -11.46 -0.49
N PHE A 122 -2.34 -11.65 0.81
CA PHE A 122 -3.02 -10.64 1.62
C PHE A 122 -2.17 -9.39 1.81
N TYR A 123 -0.87 -9.55 2.07
CA TYR A 123 0.03 -8.41 2.20
C TYR A 123 0.15 -7.62 0.88
N ALA A 124 0.27 -8.33 -0.24
CA ALA A 124 0.38 -7.69 -1.56
C ALA A 124 -0.88 -6.92 -1.95
N ILE A 125 -2.08 -7.49 -1.74
CA ILE A 125 -3.34 -6.80 -2.05
C ILE A 125 -3.58 -5.62 -1.10
N SER A 126 -3.13 -5.71 0.17
CA SER A 126 -3.20 -4.60 1.12
C SER A 126 -2.39 -3.41 0.64
N ALA A 127 -1.17 -3.64 0.18
CA ALA A 127 -0.32 -2.60 -0.40
C ALA A 127 -0.95 -2.00 -1.67
N TYR A 128 -1.50 -2.86 -2.55
CA TYR A 128 -2.18 -2.39 -3.75
C TYR A 128 -3.40 -1.51 -3.42
N ARG A 129 -4.30 -1.90 -2.50
CA ARG A 129 -5.50 -1.11 -2.17
C ARG A 129 -5.13 0.28 -1.65
N VAL A 130 -4.12 0.37 -0.77
CA VAL A 130 -3.60 1.65 -0.27
C VAL A 130 -2.97 2.47 -1.41
N ALA A 131 -2.11 1.85 -2.20
CA ALA A 131 -1.42 2.51 -3.31
C ALA A 131 -2.40 2.95 -4.40
N HIS A 132 -3.41 2.15 -4.71
CA HIS A 132 -4.45 2.47 -5.70
C HIS A 132 -5.26 3.71 -5.29
N LEU A 133 -5.64 3.83 -4.02
CA LEU A 133 -6.32 5.02 -3.53
C LEU A 133 -5.45 6.27 -3.67
N LEU A 134 -4.16 6.22 -3.29
CA LEU A 134 -3.23 7.33 -3.50
C LEU A 134 -3.05 7.67 -4.98
N HIS A 135 -2.95 6.65 -5.84
CA HIS A 135 -2.87 6.82 -7.30
C HIS A 135 -4.10 7.54 -7.86
N ARG A 136 -5.30 7.14 -7.45
CA ARG A 136 -6.57 7.78 -7.84
C ARG A 136 -6.71 9.23 -7.36
N LEU A 137 -6.01 9.60 -6.29
CA LEU A 137 -5.91 10.99 -5.83
C LEU A 137 -4.87 11.80 -6.61
N GLY A 138 -4.27 11.23 -7.66
CA GLY A 138 -3.30 11.92 -8.53
C GLY A 138 -1.92 12.06 -7.90
N ILE A 139 -1.58 11.24 -6.91
CA ILE A 139 -0.26 11.20 -6.30
C ILE A 139 0.63 10.27 -7.12
N SER A 140 1.78 10.79 -7.58
CA SER A 140 2.78 10.02 -8.31
C SER A 140 3.85 9.45 -7.39
N LEU A 141 4.64 8.49 -7.85
CA LEU A 141 5.79 7.86 -7.21
C LEU A 141 5.45 7.08 -5.91
N ILE A 142 4.81 7.72 -4.93
CA ILE A 142 4.49 7.10 -3.63
C ILE A 142 3.68 5.81 -3.77
N PRO A 143 2.61 5.75 -4.60
CA PRO A 143 1.89 4.49 -4.85
C PRO A 143 2.81 3.37 -5.34
N ARG A 144 3.69 3.67 -6.30
CA ARG A 144 4.64 2.68 -6.82
C ARG A 144 5.66 2.25 -5.77
N MET A 145 6.14 3.15 -4.91
CA MET A 145 7.04 2.79 -3.81
C MET A 145 6.40 1.80 -2.84
N ILE A 146 5.10 1.94 -2.54
CA ILE A 146 4.36 1.03 -1.67
C ILE A 146 4.22 -0.35 -2.34
N THR A 147 3.82 -0.40 -3.61
CA THR A 147 3.66 -1.70 -4.29
C THR A 147 4.99 -2.40 -4.54
N GLU A 148 6.08 -1.69 -4.85
CA GLU A 148 7.43 -2.27 -4.95
C GLU A 148 7.95 -2.79 -3.61
N TYR A 149 7.61 -2.12 -2.51
CA TYR A 149 7.94 -2.63 -1.18
C TYR A 149 7.25 -3.97 -0.90
N ALA A 150 5.97 -4.07 -1.23
CA ALA A 150 5.24 -5.34 -1.10
C ALA A 150 5.77 -6.40 -2.07
N HIS A 151 6.10 -6.03 -3.31
CA HIS A 151 6.71 -6.91 -4.30
C HIS A 151 8.02 -7.52 -3.77
N SER A 152 8.88 -6.71 -3.16
CA SER A 152 10.14 -7.19 -2.57
C SER A 152 9.96 -8.22 -1.45
N LYS A 153 8.82 -8.18 -0.74
CA LYS A 153 8.51 -9.10 0.36
C LYS A 153 7.76 -10.36 -0.10
N THR A 154 6.96 -10.26 -1.15
CA THR A 154 5.97 -11.29 -1.52
C THR A 154 6.24 -11.96 -2.86
N GLY A 155 7.04 -11.34 -3.72
CA GLY A 155 7.19 -11.74 -5.11
C GLY A 155 5.95 -11.48 -5.97
N VAL A 156 5.03 -10.60 -5.53
CA VAL A 156 3.82 -10.19 -6.26
C VAL A 156 3.96 -8.75 -6.70
N ASP A 157 4.01 -8.52 -8.01
CA ASP A 157 4.05 -7.19 -8.61
C ASP A 157 2.64 -6.77 -9.07
N ILE A 158 2.05 -5.78 -8.39
CA ILE A 158 0.76 -5.19 -8.79
C ILE A 158 0.96 -3.70 -9.02
N HIS A 159 0.73 -3.25 -10.26
CA HIS A 159 0.80 -1.83 -10.55
C HIS A 159 -0.36 -1.08 -9.90
N PRO A 160 -0.13 0.07 -9.23
CA PRO A 160 -1.19 0.81 -8.53
C PRO A 160 -2.30 1.35 -9.46
N GLY A 161 -2.03 1.46 -10.76
CA GLY A 161 -3.01 1.85 -11.78
C GLY A 161 -3.95 0.73 -12.22
N ALA A 162 -3.64 -0.54 -11.94
CA ALA A 162 -4.54 -1.65 -12.25
C ALA A 162 -5.90 -1.46 -11.57
N MET A 163 -6.95 -1.95 -12.20
CA MET A 163 -8.30 -1.93 -11.65
C MET A 163 -8.71 -3.34 -11.20
N ILE A 164 -8.77 -3.56 -9.89
CA ILE A 164 -9.11 -4.85 -9.29
C ILE A 164 -10.42 -4.72 -8.52
N GLY A 165 -11.39 -5.53 -8.89
CA GLY A 165 -12.72 -5.61 -8.28
C GLY A 165 -12.70 -6.11 -6.85
N ARG A 166 -13.87 -6.45 -6.32
CA ARG A 166 -14.11 -6.88 -4.94
C ARG A 166 -13.91 -8.39 -4.78
N PHE A 167 -13.62 -8.83 -3.56
CA PHE A 167 -13.43 -10.26 -3.22
C PHE A 167 -12.31 -10.92 -4.04
N PHE A 168 -11.22 -10.21 -4.23
CA PHE A 168 -10.08 -10.71 -5.00
C PHE A 168 -9.24 -11.66 -4.15
N CYS A 169 -8.88 -12.80 -4.73
CA CYS A 169 -8.12 -13.85 -4.03
C CYS A 169 -6.81 -14.12 -4.75
N ILE A 170 -5.71 -14.00 -4.03
CA ILE A 170 -4.37 -14.42 -4.47
C ILE A 170 -3.96 -15.65 -3.65
N ASP A 171 -3.73 -16.77 -4.35
CA ASP A 171 -3.29 -18.01 -3.74
C ASP A 171 -1.84 -18.33 -4.10
N HIS A 172 -1.03 -18.81 -3.15
CA HIS A 172 0.42 -19.03 -3.24
C HIS A 172 1.27 -17.79 -3.59
N ALA A 173 0.76 -16.89 -4.38
CA ALA A 173 1.21 -15.53 -4.68
C ALA A 173 2.47 -15.39 -5.56
N THR A 174 3.58 -16.06 -5.26
CA THR A 174 4.89 -15.82 -5.87
C THR A 174 4.87 -15.76 -7.40
N GLY A 175 5.48 -14.72 -7.97
CA GLY A 175 5.64 -14.56 -9.43
C GLY A 175 4.39 -14.05 -10.16
N ILE A 176 3.40 -13.53 -9.42
CA ILE A 176 2.26 -12.83 -10.02
C ILE A 176 2.71 -11.44 -10.49
N VAL A 177 2.27 -11.06 -11.71
CA VAL A 177 2.43 -9.71 -12.26
C VAL A 177 1.08 -9.20 -12.75
N ILE A 178 0.66 -8.03 -12.27
CA ILE A 178 -0.55 -7.34 -12.70
C ILE A 178 -0.17 -5.94 -13.18
N GLY A 179 -0.23 -5.72 -14.51
CA GLY A 179 0.18 -4.49 -15.18
C GLY A 179 -0.82 -3.34 -14.99
N GLU A 180 -0.38 -2.13 -15.34
CA GLU A 180 -1.11 -0.87 -15.14
C GLU A 180 -2.51 -0.85 -15.76
N THR A 181 -2.63 -1.39 -16.97
CA THR A 181 -3.87 -1.34 -17.77
C THR A 181 -4.81 -2.52 -17.52
N THR A 182 -4.45 -3.40 -16.59
CA THR A 182 -5.23 -4.60 -16.28
C THR A 182 -6.56 -4.25 -15.62
N LEU A 183 -7.61 -4.93 -16.10
CA LEU A 183 -8.95 -4.88 -15.51
C LEU A 183 -9.31 -6.26 -14.98
N VAL A 184 -9.50 -6.38 -13.68
CA VAL A 184 -9.93 -7.60 -13.00
C VAL A 184 -11.32 -7.36 -12.40
N GLY A 185 -12.28 -8.22 -12.72
CA GLY A 185 -13.64 -8.16 -12.17
C GLY A 185 -13.71 -8.60 -10.71
N ASP A 186 -14.95 -8.67 -10.19
CA ASP A 186 -15.21 -9.16 -8.84
C ASP A 186 -15.05 -10.68 -8.75
N ARG A 187 -14.68 -11.17 -7.55
CA ARG A 187 -14.61 -12.59 -7.19
C ARG A 187 -13.65 -13.42 -8.05
N VAL A 188 -12.59 -12.78 -8.54
CA VAL A 188 -11.53 -13.46 -9.28
C VAL A 188 -10.52 -14.06 -8.31
N LYS A 189 -10.13 -15.30 -8.56
CA LYS A 189 -9.02 -15.99 -7.88
C LYS A 189 -7.90 -16.24 -8.87
N ILE A 190 -6.68 -15.87 -8.50
CA ILE A 190 -5.46 -16.15 -9.27
C ILE A 190 -4.44 -16.91 -8.43
N TYR A 191 -3.56 -17.62 -9.13
CA TYR A 191 -2.52 -18.44 -8.54
C TYR A 191 -1.13 -17.91 -8.91
N GLN A 192 -0.10 -18.47 -8.27
CA GLN A 192 1.28 -18.13 -8.54
C GLN A 192 1.64 -18.14 -10.03
N GLY A 193 2.56 -17.26 -10.44
CA GLY A 193 3.07 -17.19 -11.80
C GLY A 193 2.12 -16.60 -12.85
N VAL A 194 0.92 -16.14 -12.45
CA VAL A 194 -0.01 -15.50 -13.39
C VAL A 194 0.49 -14.10 -13.77
N THR A 195 0.51 -13.81 -15.07
CA THR A 195 0.79 -12.48 -15.61
C THR A 195 -0.44 -11.94 -16.31
N LEU A 196 -0.87 -10.73 -15.93
CA LEU A 196 -1.97 -9.96 -16.52
C LEU A 196 -1.44 -8.57 -16.93
N GLY A 197 -1.65 -8.18 -18.20
CA GLY A 197 -1.18 -6.89 -18.72
C GLY A 197 -1.51 -6.68 -20.17
#